data_4f13489862a9cfe363093202ba418399
#
_entry.id   4f13489862a9cfe363093202ba418399
#
_cell.length_a   1.000
_cell.length_b   1.000
_cell.length_c   1.000
_cell.angle_alpha   90.00
_cell.angle_beta   90.00
_cell.angle_gamma   90.00
#
_symmetry.space_group_name_H-M   'P 1'
#
loop_
_entity.id
_entity.type
_entity.pdbx_description
1 polymer ?
#
loop_
_entity_poly.entity_id
_entity_poly.type
_entity_poly.pdbx_seq_one_letter_code
_entity_poly.pdbx_strand_id
1 'polypeptide(L)' 'MNDDTFHQSIRKLLKNVGVRSQQAIEQAVQQALAEGRLKGDESLPASVRVRVAGLELDLEFEGDITLE' A
#
# COMPACT_ATOMS: atom_id res chain seq x y z
N MET A 1 -29.32 -6.19 -0.37
CA MET A 1 -27.85 -6.32 -0.39
C MET A 1 -27.45 -7.62 0.29
N ASN A 2 -26.50 -8.33 -0.27
CA ASN A 2 -25.95 -9.52 0.37
C ASN A 2 -24.73 -9.12 1.20
N ASP A 3 -24.88 -9.16 2.52
CA ASP A 3 -23.84 -8.68 3.42
C ASP A 3 -22.56 -9.54 3.35
N ASP A 4 -22.68 -10.84 3.17
CA ASP A 4 -21.51 -11.71 3.06
C ASP A 4 -20.72 -11.39 1.79
N THR A 5 -21.39 -11.24 0.66
CA THR A 5 -20.74 -10.88 -0.60
C THR A 5 -20.07 -9.50 -0.48
N PHE A 6 -20.74 -8.57 0.15
CA PHE A 6 -20.22 -7.22 0.36
C PHE A 6 -18.93 -7.25 1.19
N HIS A 7 -18.96 -7.90 2.34
CA HIS A 7 -17.78 -7.97 3.20
C HIS A 7 -16.63 -8.74 2.55
N GLN A 8 -16.94 -9.83 1.85
CA GLN A 8 -15.92 -10.62 1.15
C GLN A 8 -15.27 -9.82 0.03
N SER A 9 -16.04 -9.03 -0.69
CA SER A 9 -15.47 -8.21 -1.79
C SER A 9 -14.52 -7.16 -1.26
N ILE A 10 -14.83 -6.53 -0.12
CA ILE A 10 -13.93 -5.58 0.53
C ILE A 10 -12.63 -6.27 0.94
N ARG A 11 -12.73 -7.40 1.64
CA ARG A 11 -11.55 -8.13 2.11
C ARG A 11 -10.67 -8.59 0.96
N LYS A 12 -11.29 -9.08 -0.11
CA LYS A 12 -10.56 -9.54 -1.30
C LYS A 12 -9.79 -8.39 -1.94
N LEU A 13 -10.43 -7.24 -2.09
CA LEU A 13 -9.79 -6.06 -2.65
C LEU A 13 -8.61 -5.62 -1.79
N LEU A 14 -8.82 -5.49 -0.48
CA LEU A 14 -7.80 -4.99 0.43
C LEU A 14 -6.64 -5.98 0.56
N LYS A 15 -6.91 -7.28 0.54
CA LYS A 15 -5.85 -8.29 0.55
C LYS A 15 -5.00 -8.17 -0.71
N ASN A 16 -5.63 -8.03 -1.87
CA ASN A 16 -4.93 -7.87 -3.13
C ASN A 16 -4.08 -6.59 -3.14
N VAL A 17 -4.65 -5.48 -2.67
CA VAL A 17 -3.92 -4.22 -2.54
C VAL A 17 -2.71 -4.38 -1.62
N GLY A 18 -2.90 -5.01 -0.46
CA GLY A 18 -1.83 -5.20 0.51
C GLY A 18 -0.70 -6.05 -0.05
N VAL A 19 -1.02 -7.20 -0.62
CA VAL A 19 0.00 -8.12 -1.16
C VAL A 19 0.77 -7.49 -2.31
N ARG A 20 0.07 -6.91 -3.27
CA ARG A 20 0.72 -6.33 -4.45
C ARG A 20 1.50 -5.07 -4.13
N SER A 21 0.97 -4.25 -3.22
CA SER A 21 1.68 -3.05 -2.79
C SER A 21 2.96 -3.40 -2.04
N GLN A 22 2.91 -4.41 -1.18
CA GLN A 22 4.10 -4.88 -0.48
C GLN A 22 5.18 -5.32 -1.46
N GLN A 23 4.82 -6.12 -2.45
CA GLN A 23 5.76 -6.58 -3.46
C GLN A 23 6.37 -5.42 -4.25
N ALA A 24 5.54 -4.47 -4.65
CA ALA A 24 6.01 -3.30 -5.40
C ALA A 24 6.97 -2.44 -4.58
N ILE A 25 6.66 -2.23 -3.30
CA ILE A 25 7.51 -1.46 -2.40
C ILE A 25 8.85 -2.17 -2.21
N GLU A 26 8.83 -3.48 -1.95
CA GLU A 26 10.07 -4.26 -1.78
C GLU A 26 10.96 -4.15 -3.01
N GLN A 27 10.39 -4.29 -4.21
CA GLN A 27 11.15 -4.20 -5.44
C GLN A 27 11.72 -2.79 -5.66
N ALA A 28 10.93 -1.77 -5.38
CA ALA A 28 11.36 -0.38 -5.54
C ALA A 28 12.51 -0.03 -4.60
N VAL A 29 12.44 -0.49 -3.35
CA VAL A 29 13.50 -0.27 -2.36
C VAL A 29 14.77 -1.00 -2.77
N GLN A 30 14.67 -2.28 -3.17
CA GLN A 30 15.83 -3.05 -3.59
C GLN A 30 16.51 -2.43 -4.81
N GLN A 31 15.73 -1.94 -5.75
CA GLN A 31 16.29 -1.27 -6.92
C GLN A 31 17.01 0.02 -6.53
N ALA A 32 16.43 0.81 -5.65
CA ALA A 32 17.03 2.05 -5.19
C ALA A 32 18.34 1.80 -4.43
N LEU A 33 18.38 0.73 -3.63
CA LEU A 33 19.62 0.32 -2.96
C LEU A 33 20.68 -0.10 -3.96
N ALA A 34 20.32 -0.89 -4.96
CA ALA A 34 21.25 -1.35 -5.98
C ALA A 34 21.82 -0.19 -6.81
N GLU A 35 21.02 0.85 -7.01
CA GLU A 35 21.45 2.04 -7.77
C GLU A 35 22.15 3.09 -6.90
N GLY A 36 22.26 2.87 -5.61
CA GLY A 36 22.91 3.80 -4.69
C GLY A 36 22.06 5.00 -4.29
N ARG A 37 20.77 5.01 -4.61
CA ARG A 37 19.85 6.09 -4.21
C ARG A 37 19.43 5.99 -2.75
N LEU A 38 19.50 4.81 -2.17
CA LEU A 38 19.26 4.55 -0.75
C LEU A 38 20.49 3.88 -0.15
N LYS A 39 20.71 4.13 1.14
CA LYS A 39 21.82 3.54 1.90
C LYS A 39 21.40 2.31 2.70
N GLY A 40 20.14 2.21 3.08
CA GLY A 40 19.63 1.11 3.90
C GLY A 40 19.28 1.49 5.32
N ASP A 41 19.40 2.75 5.68
CA ASP A 41 19.13 3.26 7.03
C ASP A 41 18.00 4.29 7.05
N GLU A 42 17.36 4.51 5.91
CA GLU A 42 16.34 5.54 5.79
C GLU A 42 15.00 5.14 6.41
N SER A 43 14.25 6.17 6.76
CA SER A 43 12.83 6.06 7.02
C SER A 43 12.12 6.86 5.92
N LEU A 44 11.27 6.17 5.15
CA LEU A 44 10.64 6.75 3.96
C LEU A 44 9.18 7.07 4.24
N PRO A 45 8.74 8.32 4.06
CA PRO A 45 7.32 8.64 4.21
C PRO A 45 6.52 7.95 3.11
N ALA A 46 5.40 7.38 3.48
CA ALA A 46 4.53 6.66 2.55
C ALA A 46 3.08 7.07 2.77
N SER A 47 2.29 7.01 1.71
CA SER A 47 0.86 7.26 1.80
C SER A 47 0.10 6.28 0.93
N VAL A 48 -1.11 5.95 1.38
CA VAL A 48 -2.06 5.11 0.64
C VAL A 48 -3.38 5.84 0.59
N ARG A 49 -3.96 5.93 -0.60
CA ARG A 49 -5.23 6.59 -0.78
C ARG A 49 -6.30 5.59 -1.20
N VAL A 50 -7.44 5.62 -0.51
CA VAL A 50 -8.58 4.75 -0.82
C VAL A 50 -9.72 5.62 -1.34
N ARG A 51 -10.18 5.32 -2.55
CA ARG A 51 -11.31 6.00 -3.17
C ARG A 51 -12.26 4.98 -3.74
N VAL A 52 -13.57 5.22 -3.57
CA VAL A 52 -14.59 4.37 -4.16
C VAL A 52 -15.50 5.22 -5.04
N ALA A 53 -15.53 4.89 -6.33
CA ALA A 53 -16.39 5.59 -7.28
C ALA A 53 -17.85 5.39 -6.90
N GLY A 54 -18.64 6.45 -6.98
CA GLY A 54 -20.06 6.41 -6.61
C GLY A 54 -20.32 6.62 -5.14
N LEU A 55 -19.29 6.71 -4.31
CA LEU A 55 -19.39 7.05 -2.89
C LEU A 55 -18.59 8.30 -2.61
N GLU A 56 -18.99 9.01 -1.55
CA GLU A 56 -18.21 10.15 -1.07
C GLU A 56 -17.15 9.63 -0.11
N LEU A 57 -16.26 8.78 -0.63
CA LEU A 57 -15.20 8.16 0.15
C LEU A 57 -13.85 8.47 -0.48
N ASP A 58 -13.01 9.14 0.30
CA ASP A 58 -11.65 9.49 -0.08
C ASP A 58 -10.83 9.56 1.20
N LEU A 59 -10.08 8.51 1.48
CA LEU A 59 -9.26 8.41 2.68
C LEU A 59 -7.80 8.32 2.30
N GLU A 60 -6.97 8.99 3.07
CA GLU A 60 -5.53 8.90 2.93
C GLU A 60 -4.92 8.40 4.24
N PHE A 61 -4.09 7.38 4.13
CA PHE A 61 -3.33 6.82 5.24
C PHE A 61 -1.87 7.18 5.07
N GLU A 62 -1.24 7.63 6.14
CA GLU A 62 0.17 7.97 6.14
C GLU A 62 0.92 7.09 7.12
N GLY A 63 2.15 6.79 6.76
CA GLY A 63 3.03 6.00 7.61
C GLY A 63 4.45 6.09 7.12
N ASP A 64 5.35 5.39 7.80
CA ASP A 64 6.74 5.36 7.44
C ASP A 64 7.17 3.94 7.12
N ILE A 65 8.00 3.82 6.09
CA ILE A 65 8.68 2.56 5.78
C ILE A 65 10.11 2.72 6.28
N THR A 66 10.46 1.95 7.29
CA THR A 66 11.76 2.03 7.92
C THR A 66 12.62 0.88 7.44
N LEU A 67 13.85 1.20 7.00
CA LEU A 67 14.76 0.20 6.45
C LEU A 67 15.72 -0.36 7.53
N GLU A 68 15.75 0.30 8.67
CA GLU A 68 16.65 -0.12 9.75
C GLU A 68 16.00 0.04 11.14
#